data_136079c5d846101e2d066b2533e91c8c
#
_entry.id   136079c5d846101e2d066b2533e91c8c
#
_cell.length_a   1.000
_cell.length_b   1.000
_cell.length_c   1.000
_cell.angle_alpha   90.00
_cell.angle_beta   90.00
_cell.angle_gamma   90.00
#
_symmetry.space_group_name_H-M   'P 1'
#
loop_
_entity.id
_entity.type
_entity.pdbx_description
1 polymer ?
#
loop_
_entity_poly.entity_id
_entity_poly.type
_entity_poly.pdbx_seq_one_letter_code
_entity_poly.pdbx_strand_id
1 'polypeptide(L)'
;LGLVEKHTFEVAGTRFHLVFSGKTEADVERICNDLKPLCKHHLDLFNGLPENDYWFITLLCEDGFGGLEHRASTALMFPRFHLPMRCESDIIPEQYQQFLSLCSHELFHAWNVKRIKPEIMISPDLSSEQYMEQLWIYEGFTSLYDDLSLARTKLISAQSYAEILGQ
;
A
#
# COMPACT_ATOMS: atom_id res chain seq x y z
N LEU A 1 0.21 -18.67 14.84
CA LEU A 1 1.68 -18.66 14.89
C LEU A 1 2.19 -19.28 13.60
N GLY A 2 2.87 -18.50 12.74
CA GLY A 2 3.39 -18.92 11.45
C GLY A 2 4.78 -18.36 11.21
N LEU A 3 5.38 -18.71 10.07
CA LEU A 3 6.61 -18.10 9.62
C LEU A 3 6.33 -16.64 9.25
N VAL A 4 7.00 -15.72 9.92
CA VAL A 4 6.90 -14.29 9.70
C VAL A 4 8.30 -13.75 9.44
N GLU A 5 8.45 -13.05 8.33
CA GLU A 5 9.67 -12.34 7.97
C GLU A 5 9.40 -10.83 8.07
N LYS A 6 10.30 -10.09 8.75
CA LYS A 6 10.16 -8.65 8.96
C LYS A 6 11.40 -7.91 8.49
N HIS A 7 11.18 -6.90 7.67
CA HIS A 7 12.18 -5.93 7.23
C HIS A 7 11.76 -4.52 7.67
N THR A 8 12.72 -3.64 7.88
CA THR A 8 12.45 -2.27 8.32
C THR A 8 13.30 -1.30 7.50
N PHE A 9 12.67 -0.21 7.09
CA PHE A 9 13.35 0.92 6.46
C PHE A 9 12.81 2.23 7.03
N GLU A 10 13.55 3.31 6.87
CA GLU A 10 13.17 4.63 7.38
C GLU A 10 13.02 5.64 6.24
N VAL A 11 11.99 6.48 6.34
CA VAL A 11 11.74 7.57 5.41
C VAL A 11 11.28 8.79 6.20
N ALA A 12 12.01 9.89 6.10
CA ALA A 12 11.67 11.18 6.71
C ALA A 12 11.34 11.07 8.23
N GLY A 13 12.08 10.22 8.96
CA GLY A 13 11.90 10.02 10.40
C GLY A 13 10.79 9.03 10.78
N THR A 14 10.03 8.51 9.82
CA THR A 14 9.02 7.45 10.04
C THR A 14 9.63 6.09 9.71
N ARG A 15 9.45 5.11 10.58
CA ARG A 15 9.86 3.73 10.35
C ARG A 15 8.75 2.95 9.67
N PHE A 16 9.08 2.32 8.55
CA PHE A 16 8.20 1.43 7.82
C PHE A 16 8.64 -0.01 8.02
N HIS A 17 7.69 -0.86 8.37
CA HIS A 17 7.91 -2.28 8.57
C HIS A 17 7.18 -3.06 7.48
N LEU A 18 7.95 -3.84 6.71
CA LEU A 18 7.41 -4.76 5.73
C LEU A 18 7.43 -6.15 6.34
N VAL A 19 6.27 -6.74 6.49
CA VAL A 19 6.07 -8.04 7.14
C VAL A 19 5.41 -9.00 6.18
N PHE A 20 6.03 -10.13 5.94
CA PHE A 20 5.47 -11.24 5.17
C PHE A 20 5.09 -12.40 6.09
N SER A 21 3.85 -12.83 6.01
CA SER A 21 3.37 -14.08 6.61
C SER A 21 3.33 -15.15 5.52
N GLY A 22 4.17 -16.17 5.68
CA GLY A 22 4.43 -17.21 4.68
C GLY A 22 5.86 -17.15 4.18
N LYS A 23 6.27 -18.21 3.47
CA LYS A 23 7.59 -18.26 2.82
C LYS A 23 7.61 -17.38 1.58
N THR A 24 8.69 -16.62 1.40
CA THR A 24 8.96 -15.92 0.15
C THR A 24 10.42 -16.09 -0.26
N GLU A 25 10.68 -16.09 -1.57
CA GLU A 25 11.99 -15.99 -2.19
C GLU A 25 12.16 -14.62 -2.88
N ALA A 26 11.22 -13.72 -2.63
CA ALA A 26 11.21 -12.39 -3.23
C ALA A 26 12.46 -11.58 -2.85
N ASP A 27 12.84 -10.67 -3.72
CA ASP A 27 13.85 -9.66 -3.46
C ASP A 27 13.29 -8.55 -2.55
N VAL A 28 13.28 -8.82 -1.24
CA VAL A 28 12.69 -7.91 -0.26
C VAL A 28 13.48 -6.61 -0.14
N GLU A 29 14.79 -6.62 -0.42
CA GLU A 29 15.60 -5.40 -0.45
C GLU A 29 15.13 -4.48 -1.58
N ARG A 30 14.87 -5.02 -2.76
CA ARG A 30 14.27 -4.30 -3.88
C ARG A 30 12.91 -3.72 -3.49
N ILE A 31 12.03 -4.53 -2.90
CA ILE A 31 10.69 -4.07 -2.47
C ILE A 31 10.81 -2.90 -1.49
N CYS A 32 11.69 -2.99 -0.49
CA CYS A 32 11.93 -1.89 0.44
C CYS A 32 12.43 -0.62 -0.27
N ASN A 33 13.32 -0.77 -1.26
CA ASN A 33 13.87 0.36 -2.01
C ASN A 33 12.82 1.02 -2.91
N ASP A 34 11.93 0.25 -3.54
CA ASP A 34 10.82 0.75 -4.36
C ASP A 34 9.74 1.43 -3.50
N LEU A 35 9.48 0.93 -2.29
CA LEU A 35 8.53 1.55 -1.36
C LEU A 35 9.02 2.87 -0.77
N LYS A 36 10.34 3.11 -0.62
CA LYS A 36 10.88 4.35 -0.03
C LYS A 36 10.39 5.62 -0.72
N PRO A 37 10.55 5.80 -2.05
CA PRO A 37 10.06 6.99 -2.74
C PRO A 37 8.54 7.13 -2.65
N LEU A 38 7.80 6.03 -2.68
CA LEU A 38 6.36 6.01 -2.57
C LEU A 38 5.90 6.48 -1.18
N CYS A 39 6.46 5.92 -0.11
CA CYS A 39 6.19 6.36 1.26
C CYS A 39 6.55 7.83 1.46
N LYS A 40 7.71 8.26 0.92
CA LYS A 40 8.11 9.66 0.98
C LYS A 40 7.10 10.58 0.31
N HIS A 41 6.60 10.20 -0.87
CA HIS A 41 5.60 10.99 -1.59
C HIS A 41 4.33 11.19 -0.76
N HIS A 42 3.82 10.14 -0.12
CA HIS A 42 2.65 10.24 0.75
C HIS A 42 2.92 11.09 2.01
N LEU A 43 4.10 10.90 2.64
CA LEU A 43 4.49 11.75 3.79
C LEU A 43 4.57 13.22 3.40
N ASP A 44 5.14 13.55 2.24
CA ASP A 44 5.24 14.92 1.75
C ASP A 44 3.84 15.51 1.43
N LEU A 45 2.94 14.71 0.85
CA LEU A 45 1.58 15.13 0.51
C LEU A 45 0.76 15.54 1.73
N PHE A 46 0.94 14.83 2.85
CA PHE A 46 0.17 15.03 4.08
C PHE A 46 0.96 15.66 5.22
N ASN A 47 2.18 16.13 4.97
CA ASN A 47 3.07 16.71 5.97
C ASN A 47 3.38 15.75 7.13
N GLY A 48 3.68 14.50 6.80
CA GLY A 48 4.08 13.46 7.74
C GLY A 48 2.95 12.52 8.18
N LEU A 49 3.33 11.48 8.89
CA LEU A 49 2.42 10.54 9.56
C LEU A 49 2.42 10.86 11.06
N PRO A 50 1.25 10.90 11.71
CA PRO A 50 1.20 11.16 13.16
C PRO A 50 1.87 10.10 14.03
N GLU A 51 1.98 8.89 13.53
CA GLU A 51 2.67 7.78 14.18
C GLU A 51 4.13 7.69 13.69
N ASN A 52 5.00 7.19 14.58
CA ASN A 52 6.43 7.00 14.26
C ASN A 52 6.69 5.75 13.43
N ASP A 53 5.73 4.84 13.38
CA ASP A 53 5.83 3.55 12.70
C ASP A 53 4.61 3.30 11.83
N TYR A 54 4.83 2.65 10.66
CA TYR A 54 3.78 2.11 9.81
C TYR A 54 4.12 0.68 9.38
N TRP A 55 3.12 -0.20 9.33
CA TRP A 55 3.30 -1.63 9.07
C TRP A 55 2.53 -2.07 7.83
N PHE A 56 3.23 -2.58 6.85
CA PHE A 56 2.66 -3.35 5.75
C PHE A 56 2.72 -4.83 6.13
N ILE A 57 1.58 -5.44 6.44
CA ILE A 57 1.50 -6.83 6.91
C ILE A 57 0.84 -7.65 5.80
N THR A 58 1.64 -8.40 5.05
CA THR A 58 1.20 -9.13 3.87
C THR A 58 1.09 -10.62 4.16
N LEU A 59 -0.12 -11.17 3.98
CA LEU A 59 -0.34 -12.61 3.87
C LEU A 59 0.00 -13.04 2.44
N LEU A 60 1.04 -13.86 2.30
CA LEU A 60 1.43 -14.44 1.02
C LEU A 60 0.59 -15.69 0.73
N CYS A 61 -0.19 -15.64 -0.32
CA CYS A 61 -1.07 -16.71 -0.78
C CYS A 61 -0.67 -17.20 -2.18
N GLU A 62 -1.39 -18.16 -2.71
CA GLU A 62 -1.25 -18.62 -4.09
C GLU A 62 -2.08 -17.76 -5.03
N ASP A 63 -3.28 -17.41 -4.60
CA ASP A 63 -4.23 -16.54 -5.28
C ASP A 63 -4.99 -15.71 -4.23
N GLY A 64 -5.24 -14.46 -4.53
CA GLY A 64 -5.91 -13.53 -3.64
C GLY A 64 -5.29 -12.13 -3.70
N PHE A 65 -6.13 -11.12 -3.66
CA PHE A 65 -5.74 -9.72 -3.73
C PHE A 65 -6.65 -8.88 -2.84
N GLY A 66 -6.08 -8.01 -2.04
CA GLY A 66 -6.82 -7.05 -1.24
C GLY A 66 -6.02 -6.47 -0.10
N GLY A 67 -6.57 -5.41 0.46
CA GLY A 67 -6.02 -4.73 1.62
C GLY A 67 -7.11 -4.37 2.62
N LEU A 68 -6.68 -4.07 3.84
CA LEU A 68 -7.52 -3.53 4.89
C LEU A 68 -6.71 -2.53 5.71
N GLU A 69 -7.11 -1.31 5.59
CA GLU A 69 -6.45 -0.15 6.13
C GLU A 69 -6.64 0.01 7.63
N HIS A 70 -5.60 0.43 8.31
CA HIS A 70 -5.58 0.79 9.73
C HIS A 70 -4.82 2.12 9.94
N ARG A 71 -4.84 2.66 11.16
CA ARG A 71 -4.22 3.97 11.45
C ARG A 71 -2.71 4.02 11.21
N ALA A 72 -2.02 2.92 11.57
CA ALA A 72 -0.57 2.81 11.52
C ALA A 72 -0.12 1.47 10.90
N SER A 73 -1.02 0.80 10.21
CA SER A 73 -0.74 -0.47 9.54
C SER A 73 -1.76 -0.75 8.46
N THR A 74 -1.44 -1.69 7.61
CA THR A 74 -2.39 -2.35 6.72
C THR A 74 -2.19 -3.86 6.72
N ALA A 75 -3.28 -4.60 6.59
CA ALA A 75 -3.26 -6.03 6.30
C ALA A 75 -3.47 -6.22 4.80
N LEU A 76 -2.53 -6.88 4.15
CA LEU A 76 -2.53 -7.15 2.72
C LEU A 76 -2.65 -8.65 2.46
N MET A 77 -3.31 -9.02 1.38
CA MET A 77 -3.30 -10.37 0.82
C MET A 77 -2.80 -10.26 -0.63
N PHE A 78 -1.74 -11.01 -0.96
CA PHE A 78 -1.10 -10.90 -2.25
C PHE A 78 -0.48 -12.22 -2.72
N PRO A 79 -0.53 -12.53 -4.04
CA PRO A 79 0.10 -13.72 -4.60
C PRO A 79 1.62 -13.67 -4.49
N ARG A 80 2.22 -14.69 -3.85
CA ARG A 80 3.67 -14.72 -3.61
C ARG A 80 4.52 -14.69 -4.86
N PHE A 81 4.03 -15.26 -5.95
CA PHE A 81 4.75 -15.38 -7.22
C PHE A 81 4.69 -14.11 -8.08
N HIS A 82 3.94 -13.10 -7.65
CA HIS A 82 3.88 -11.78 -8.29
C HIS A 82 4.86 -10.77 -7.68
N LEU A 83 5.55 -11.14 -6.61
CA LEU A 83 6.62 -10.34 -6.03
C LEU A 83 7.92 -10.52 -6.84
N PRO A 84 8.79 -9.49 -6.90
CA PRO A 84 10.02 -9.56 -7.69
C PRO A 84 10.97 -10.61 -7.10
N MET A 85 11.61 -11.37 -7.96
CA MET A 85 12.62 -12.35 -7.57
C MET A 85 14.02 -11.76 -7.68
N ARG A 86 14.96 -12.31 -6.93
CA ARG A 86 16.37 -11.91 -7.03
C ARG A 86 16.89 -12.16 -8.44
N CYS A 87 17.71 -11.25 -8.94
CA CYS A 87 18.30 -11.31 -10.29
C CYS A 87 17.31 -11.09 -11.44
N GLU A 88 16.09 -10.66 -11.19
CA GLU A 88 15.22 -10.14 -12.23
C GLU A 88 15.64 -8.74 -12.68
N SER A 89 15.15 -8.31 -13.84
CA SER A 89 15.43 -6.97 -14.38
C SER A 89 14.85 -5.89 -13.47
N ASP A 90 15.40 -4.67 -13.54
CA ASP A 90 14.90 -3.51 -12.80
C ASP A 90 13.53 -3.02 -13.29
N ILE A 91 13.04 -3.56 -14.40
CA ILE A 91 11.70 -3.28 -14.91
C ILE A 91 10.67 -3.80 -13.90
N ILE A 92 9.68 -2.99 -13.58
CA ILE A 92 8.56 -3.36 -12.71
C ILE A 92 7.50 -4.05 -13.59
N PRO A 93 7.31 -5.39 -13.47
CA PRO A 93 6.26 -6.10 -14.19
C PRO A 93 4.89 -5.69 -13.64
N GLU A 94 3.85 -5.85 -14.46
CA GLU A 94 2.48 -5.48 -14.11
C GLU A 94 2.02 -6.09 -12.78
N GLN A 95 2.31 -7.36 -12.53
CA GLN A 95 1.93 -8.03 -11.29
C GLN A 95 2.60 -7.41 -10.07
N TYR A 96 3.88 -7.05 -10.18
CA TYR A 96 4.58 -6.37 -9.08
C TYR A 96 4.13 -4.92 -8.93
N GLN A 97 3.80 -4.25 -10.03
CA GLN A 97 3.20 -2.91 -9.98
C GLN A 97 1.90 -2.92 -9.16
N GLN A 98 1.05 -3.95 -9.31
CA GLN A 98 -0.17 -4.11 -8.51
C GLN A 98 0.12 -4.18 -7.00
N PHE A 99 1.23 -4.81 -6.59
CA PHE A 99 1.64 -4.81 -5.17
C PHE A 99 2.01 -3.42 -4.67
N LEU A 100 2.77 -2.67 -5.47
CA LEU A 100 3.16 -1.31 -5.11
C LEU A 100 1.95 -0.37 -5.08
N SER A 101 1.02 -0.51 -6.04
CA SER A 101 -0.25 0.21 -6.06
C SER A 101 -1.10 -0.10 -4.82
N LEU A 102 -1.24 -1.38 -4.46
CA LEU A 102 -1.94 -1.80 -3.25
C LEU A 102 -1.30 -1.20 -1.98
N CYS A 103 0.02 -1.23 -1.86
CA CYS A 103 0.72 -0.60 -0.74
C CYS A 103 0.48 0.93 -0.69
N SER A 104 0.43 1.58 -1.87
CA SER A 104 0.13 3.01 -2.00
C SER A 104 -1.29 3.33 -1.56
N HIS A 105 -2.27 2.55 -2.02
CA HIS A 105 -3.69 2.64 -1.70
C HIS A 105 -3.90 2.59 -0.19
N GLU A 106 -3.40 1.54 0.43
CA GLU A 106 -3.58 1.30 1.85
C GLU A 106 -2.84 2.33 2.74
N LEU A 107 -1.66 2.80 2.29
CA LEU A 107 -0.97 3.86 2.99
C LEU A 107 -1.72 5.19 2.90
N PHE A 108 -2.33 5.51 1.75
CA PHE A 108 -3.14 6.71 1.57
C PHE A 108 -4.31 6.73 2.56
N HIS A 109 -4.93 5.60 2.83
CA HIS A 109 -5.99 5.45 3.82
C HIS A 109 -5.57 5.80 5.25
N ALA A 110 -4.29 5.79 5.59
CA ALA A 110 -3.84 6.28 6.89
C ALA A 110 -4.28 7.72 7.16
N TRP A 111 -4.51 8.52 6.13
CA TRP A 111 -5.08 9.86 6.18
C TRP A 111 -6.52 9.90 5.69
N ASN A 112 -6.76 9.47 4.45
CA ASN A 112 -8.07 9.49 3.78
C ASN A 112 -8.84 8.22 4.11
N VAL A 113 -9.44 8.24 5.17
CA VAL A 113 -10.47 7.59 5.97
C VAL A 113 -10.07 7.41 7.45
N LYS A 114 -8.81 7.18 7.78
CA LYS A 114 -8.48 6.99 9.20
C LYS A 114 -8.39 8.30 10.00
N ARG A 115 -8.20 9.43 9.32
CA ARG A 115 -8.15 10.79 9.92
C ARG A 115 -9.16 11.74 9.29
N ILE A 116 -9.21 11.79 7.98
CA ILE A 116 -10.25 12.50 7.22
C ILE A 116 -11.37 11.49 7.00
N LYS A 117 -12.40 11.53 7.83
CA LYS A 117 -13.47 10.52 7.83
C LYS A 117 -14.86 11.15 7.92
N PRO A 118 -15.88 10.49 7.38
CA PRO A 118 -17.27 10.94 7.52
C PRO A 118 -17.74 10.77 8.96
N GLU A 119 -18.73 11.57 9.36
CA GLU A 119 -19.26 11.57 10.72
C GLU A 119 -19.72 10.17 11.18
N ILE A 120 -20.36 9.42 10.30
CA ILE A 120 -20.81 8.05 10.58
C ILE A 120 -19.68 7.09 10.97
N MET A 121 -18.44 7.37 10.53
CA MET A 121 -17.26 6.56 10.84
C MET A 121 -16.48 7.03 12.08
N ILE A 122 -16.98 8.06 12.77
CA ILE A 122 -16.34 8.53 14.02
C ILE A 122 -16.63 7.55 15.17
N SER A 123 -17.87 7.07 15.25
CA SER A 123 -18.30 6.09 16.24
C SER A 123 -19.27 5.10 15.58
N PRO A 124 -18.77 4.20 14.71
CA PRO A 124 -19.62 3.30 13.95
C PRO A 124 -20.23 2.24 14.88
N ASP A 125 -21.47 1.84 14.60
CA ASP A 125 -22.05 0.65 15.17
C ASP A 125 -21.44 -0.59 14.48
N LEU A 126 -20.58 -1.30 15.19
CA LEU A 126 -19.89 -2.48 14.67
C LEU A 126 -20.78 -3.74 14.64
N SER A 127 -22.03 -3.65 15.11
CA SER A 127 -22.98 -4.78 15.09
C SER A 127 -23.74 -4.88 13.76
N SER A 128 -23.66 -3.86 12.92
CA SER A 128 -24.36 -3.77 11.64
C SER A 128 -23.51 -3.09 10.55
N GLU A 129 -23.87 -3.36 9.29
CA GLU A 129 -23.26 -2.66 8.16
C GLU A 129 -23.58 -1.17 8.20
N GLN A 130 -22.55 -0.35 7.94
CA GLN A 130 -22.68 1.09 7.88
C GLN A 130 -22.57 1.56 6.42
N TYR A 131 -23.67 2.09 5.88
CA TYR A 131 -23.72 2.60 4.52
C TYR A 131 -23.44 4.11 4.51
N MET A 132 -22.53 4.55 3.64
CA MET A 132 -22.25 5.96 3.43
C MET A 132 -22.26 6.32 1.95
N GLU A 133 -22.92 7.42 1.61
CA GLU A 133 -23.00 7.92 0.23
C GLU A 133 -21.64 8.44 -0.27
N GLN A 134 -20.75 8.81 0.64
CA GLN A 134 -19.43 9.38 0.34
C GLN A 134 -18.32 8.34 0.11
N LEU A 135 -18.63 7.05 0.04
CA LEU A 135 -17.65 6.00 -0.17
C LEU A 135 -16.76 6.27 -1.40
N TRP A 136 -17.34 6.82 -2.47
CA TRP A 136 -16.63 7.20 -3.68
C TRP A 136 -15.54 8.26 -3.45
N ILE A 137 -15.67 9.13 -2.43
CA ILE A 137 -14.63 10.11 -2.07
C ILE A 137 -13.44 9.36 -1.46
N TYR A 138 -13.71 8.44 -0.54
CA TYR A 138 -12.67 7.73 0.20
C TYR A 138 -11.97 6.68 -0.66
N GLU A 139 -12.70 5.94 -1.47
CA GLU A 139 -12.14 4.94 -2.36
C GLU A 139 -11.69 5.52 -3.71
N GLY A 140 -12.48 6.41 -4.30
CA GLY A 140 -12.14 6.98 -5.62
C GLY A 140 -10.92 7.89 -5.59
N PHE A 141 -10.76 8.75 -4.57
CA PHE A 141 -9.51 9.52 -4.44
C PHE A 141 -8.33 8.63 -4.07
N THR A 142 -8.52 7.62 -3.23
CA THR A 142 -7.46 6.69 -2.90
C THR A 142 -7.01 5.92 -4.13
N SER A 143 -7.94 5.40 -4.94
CA SER A 143 -7.63 4.71 -6.21
C SER A 143 -7.03 5.63 -7.28
N LEU A 144 -7.35 6.92 -7.27
CA LEU A 144 -6.67 7.88 -8.15
C LEU A 144 -5.21 8.09 -7.70
N TYR A 145 -4.99 8.23 -6.39
CA TYR A 145 -3.67 8.58 -5.86
C TYR A 145 -2.72 7.38 -5.74
N ASP A 146 -3.22 6.14 -5.69
CA ASP A 146 -2.36 4.95 -5.60
C ASP A 146 -1.44 4.85 -6.84
N ASP A 147 -1.99 4.76 -8.03
CA ASP A 147 -1.23 4.66 -9.28
C ASP A 147 -0.58 6.00 -9.69
N LEU A 148 -1.25 7.14 -9.45
CA LEU A 148 -0.66 8.46 -9.70
C LEU A 148 0.63 8.65 -8.88
N SER A 149 0.69 8.12 -7.66
CA SER A 149 1.87 8.18 -6.81
C SER A 149 3.02 7.35 -7.38
N LEU A 150 2.73 6.17 -7.97
CA LEU A 150 3.73 5.38 -8.68
C LEU A 150 4.32 6.15 -9.87
N ALA A 151 3.48 6.84 -10.64
CA ALA A 151 3.94 7.66 -11.76
C ALA A 151 4.78 8.88 -11.30
N ARG A 152 4.34 9.58 -10.25
CA ARG A 152 5.05 10.74 -9.70
C ARG A 152 6.41 10.38 -9.10
N THR A 153 6.52 9.21 -8.52
CA THR A 153 7.78 8.67 -7.98
C THR A 153 8.65 7.98 -9.03
N LYS A 154 8.18 7.93 -10.29
CA LYS A 154 8.86 7.29 -11.43
C LYS A 154 9.07 5.78 -11.27
N LEU A 155 8.28 5.13 -10.42
CA LEU A 155 8.22 3.67 -10.34
C LEU A 155 7.59 3.09 -11.61
N ILE A 156 6.65 3.82 -12.21
CA ILE A 156 6.10 3.52 -13.52
C ILE A 156 6.25 4.72 -14.46
N SER A 157 6.19 4.46 -15.76
CA SER A 157 6.23 5.51 -16.76
C SER A 157 4.88 6.25 -16.88
N ALA A 158 4.91 7.48 -17.42
CA ALA A 158 3.67 8.19 -17.75
C ALA A 158 2.80 7.42 -18.78
N GLN A 159 3.44 6.67 -19.67
CA GLN A 159 2.75 5.79 -20.61
C GLN A 159 2.01 4.65 -19.90
N SER A 160 2.69 3.96 -18.96
CA SER A 160 2.06 2.90 -18.16
C SER A 160 0.89 3.42 -17.34
N TYR A 161 1.03 4.62 -16.76
CA TYR A 161 -0.05 5.27 -16.03
C TYR A 161 -1.25 5.61 -16.95
N ALA A 162 -1.01 6.10 -18.16
CA ALA A 162 -2.07 6.38 -19.12
C ALA A 162 -2.81 5.10 -19.56
N GLU A 163 -2.10 3.97 -19.67
CA GLU A 163 -2.68 2.67 -19.98
C GLU A 163 -3.59 2.16 -18.85
N ILE A 164 -3.21 2.38 -17.58
CA ILE A 164 -4.06 2.06 -16.43
C ILE A 164 -5.37 2.87 -16.46
N LEU A 165 -5.27 4.18 -16.73
CA LEU A 165 -6.46 5.05 -16.81
C LEU A 165 -7.40 4.72 -17.98
N GLY A 166 -6.93 3.99 -18.98
CA GLY A 166 -7.70 3.58 -20.16
C GLY A 166 -8.43 2.24 -20.02
N GLN A 167 -8.25 1.54 -18.90
CA GLN A 167 -8.89 0.26 -18.59
C GLN A 167 -10.24 0.49 -17.90
#